data_71b1bc05e95452b340136b3dbc390e46
#
_entry.id   71b1bc05e95452b340136b3dbc390e46
#
_cell.length_a   1.000
_cell.length_b   1.000
_cell.length_c   1.000
_cell.angle_alpha   90.00
_cell.angle_beta   90.00
_cell.angle_gamma   90.00
#
_symmetry.space_group_name_H-M   'P 1'
#
loop_
_entity.id
_entity.type
_entity.pdbx_description
1 polymer ?
#
loop_
_entity_poly.entity_id
_entity_poly.type
_entity_poly.pdbx_seq_one_letter_code
_entity_poly.pdbx_strand_id
1 'polypeptide(L)'
;MSHDPGALTAASSLPATPPPAAPNQFALLRQRRFAPFFWTQFAGAANDNLFKFAFTVMVTYQLSVSWLPPAMAGLVIGALFILPFLLFSATCGQMADKYDKRALILWVKWLEIGIMGLAAAGFYAQNVPILLVCTFLMGLHSTIFGPVKFAYLPFHLSER
;
A
#
# COMPACT_ATOMS: atom_id res chain seq x y z
N MET A 1 70.73 -14.43 -24.21
CA MET A 1 69.30 -13.98 -24.08
C MET A 1 68.64 -14.89 -23.06
N SER A 2 68.73 -14.53 -21.79
CA SER A 2 68.12 -15.31 -20.72
C SER A 2 66.72 -14.71 -20.40
N HIS A 3 65.69 -15.48 -20.64
CA HIS A 3 64.34 -15.18 -20.26
C HIS A 3 64.20 -15.42 -18.75
N ASP A 4 63.94 -14.37 -18.01
CA ASP A 4 63.64 -14.42 -16.57
C ASP A 4 62.15 -14.72 -16.40
N PRO A 5 61.74 -15.90 -15.86
CA PRO A 5 60.34 -16.23 -15.64
C PRO A 5 59.74 -15.69 -14.32
N GLY A 6 60.49 -14.84 -13.60
CA GLY A 6 60.13 -14.40 -12.25
C GLY A 6 59.18 -13.18 -12.18
N ALA A 7 58.85 -12.52 -13.32
CA ALA A 7 58.16 -11.22 -13.28
C ALA A 7 56.61 -11.31 -13.31
N LEU A 8 56.01 -12.51 -13.41
CA LEU A 8 54.56 -12.66 -13.63
C LEU A 8 53.74 -13.07 -12.36
N THR A 9 54.40 -13.20 -11.20
CA THR A 9 53.73 -13.69 -9.96
C THR A 9 53.45 -12.65 -8.92
N ALA A 10 53.75 -11.34 -9.17
CA ALA A 10 53.57 -10.29 -8.17
C ALA A 10 52.30 -9.43 -8.30
N ALA A 11 51.32 -9.83 -9.17
CA ALA A 11 50.18 -8.97 -9.48
C ALA A 11 48.83 -9.56 -9.01
N SER A 12 48.73 -10.20 -7.84
CA SER A 12 47.43 -10.67 -7.37
C SER A 12 47.31 -10.82 -5.86
N SER A 13 47.53 -9.76 -5.14
CA SER A 13 47.05 -9.70 -3.74
C SER A 13 46.61 -8.29 -3.36
N LEU A 14 45.71 -7.71 -4.13
CA LEU A 14 44.89 -6.64 -3.59
C LEU A 14 43.89 -7.31 -2.62
N PRO A 15 43.82 -6.87 -1.35
CA PRO A 15 42.82 -7.40 -0.44
C PRO A 15 41.44 -7.11 -1.04
N ALA A 16 40.65 -8.16 -1.24
CA ALA A 16 39.27 -8.04 -1.69
C ALA A 16 38.54 -7.09 -0.70
N THR A 17 38.14 -5.93 -1.18
CA THR A 17 37.26 -5.05 -0.39
C THR A 17 36.05 -5.86 0.03
N PRO A 18 35.74 -5.94 1.35
CA PRO A 18 34.57 -6.67 1.80
C PRO A 18 33.32 -6.12 1.09
N PRO A 19 32.38 -6.99 0.67
CA PRO A 19 31.16 -6.53 0.04
C PRO A 19 30.47 -5.52 0.93
N PRO A 20 29.89 -4.42 0.37
CA PRO A 20 29.21 -3.40 1.15
C PRO A 20 28.16 -4.09 2.00
N ALA A 21 28.19 -3.84 3.32
CA ALA A 21 27.21 -4.40 4.26
C ALA A 21 25.81 -4.13 3.72
N ALA A 22 24.99 -5.20 3.65
CA ALA A 22 23.61 -5.11 3.16
C ALA A 22 22.89 -3.96 3.90
N PRO A 23 22.26 -3.02 3.17
CA PRO A 23 21.64 -1.86 3.80
C PRO A 23 20.61 -2.33 4.81
N ASN A 24 20.78 -1.94 6.07
CA ASN A 24 19.88 -2.27 7.16
C ASN A 24 18.51 -1.69 6.83
N GLN A 25 17.51 -2.53 6.51
CA GLN A 25 16.17 -2.11 6.08
C GLN A 25 15.52 -1.16 7.11
N PHE A 26 15.83 -1.35 8.40
CA PHE A 26 15.37 -0.46 9.47
C PHE A 26 16.04 0.92 9.48
N ALA A 27 17.21 1.07 8.85
CA ALA A 27 17.86 2.38 8.70
C ALA A 27 17.05 3.31 7.77
N LEU A 28 16.27 2.74 6.83
CA LEU A 28 15.38 3.50 5.94
C LEU A 28 14.26 4.21 6.73
N LEU A 29 13.76 3.59 7.80
CA LEU A 29 12.70 4.17 8.65
C LEU A 29 13.17 5.43 9.40
N ARG A 30 14.48 5.61 9.59
CA ARG A 30 15.07 6.81 10.22
C ARG A 30 15.34 7.94 9.21
N GLN A 31 15.22 7.66 7.90
CA GLN A 31 15.43 8.69 6.88
C GLN A 31 14.25 9.66 6.86
N ARG A 32 14.53 10.95 7.00
CA ARG A 32 13.55 12.06 7.03
C ARG A 32 12.61 12.08 5.82
N ARG A 33 13.05 11.55 4.68
CA ARG A 33 12.25 11.48 3.44
C ARG A 33 11.34 10.24 3.37
N PHE A 34 11.76 9.12 3.96
CA PHE A 34 11.04 7.85 3.89
C PHE A 34 10.04 7.67 5.04
N ALA A 35 10.36 8.14 6.24
CA ALA A 35 9.53 7.95 7.43
C ALA A 35 8.08 8.49 7.27
N PRO A 36 7.84 9.73 6.79
CA PRO A 36 6.47 10.22 6.62
C PRO A 36 5.65 9.38 5.63
N PHE A 37 6.29 8.93 4.54
CA PHE A 37 5.66 8.07 3.56
C PHE A 37 5.28 6.72 4.16
N PHE A 38 6.19 6.08 4.90
CA PHE A 38 5.93 4.80 5.57
C PHE A 38 4.77 4.91 6.56
N TRP A 39 4.77 5.93 7.43
CA TRP A 39 3.73 6.12 8.41
C TRP A 39 2.36 6.40 7.78
N THR A 40 2.33 7.17 6.69
CA THR A 40 1.10 7.41 5.93
C THR A 40 0.55 6.11 5.33
N GLN A 41 1.42 5.25 4.79
CA GLN A 41 1.04 3.94 4.26
C GLN A 41 0.55 3.00 5.36
N PHE A 42 1.27 2.95 6.46
CA PHE A 42 0.91 2.12 7.61
C PHE A 42 -0.44 2.54 8.19
N ALA A 43 -0.65 3.84 8.41
CA ALA A 43 -1.91 4.36 8.93
C ALA A 43 -3.08 4.08 7.97
N GLY A 44 -2.90 4.23 6.65
CA GLY A 44 -3.92 3.89 5.66
C GLY A 44 -4.28 2.40 5.69
N ALA A 45 -3.27 1.52 5.67
CA ALA A 45 -3.51 0.08 5.73
C ALA A 45 -4.16 -0.35 7.06
N ALA A 46 -3.75 0.25 8.18
CA ALA A 46 -4.34 0.02 9.49
C ALA A 46 -5.82 0.45 9.51
N ASN A 47 -6.12 1.63 8.95
CA ASN A 47 -7.49 2.14 8.84
C ASN A 47 -8.39 1.21 8.03
N ASP A 48 -7.93 0.73 6.85
CA ASP A 48 -8.67 -0.19 6.00
C ASP A 48 -9.00 -1.51 6.73
N ASN A 49 -8.03 -2.04 7.46
CA ASN A 49 -8.22 -3.29 8.20
C ASN A 49 -9.13 -3.09 9.43
N LEU A 50 -8.96 -1.98 10.15
CA LEU A 50 -9.80 -1.64 11.29
C LEU A 50 -11.26 -1.48 10.87
N PHE A 51 -11.52 -0.78 9.75
CA PHE A 51 -12.86 -0.62 9.20
C PHE A 51 -13.49 -1.98 8.86
N LYS A 52 -12.79 -2.83 8.09
CA LYS A 52 -13.29 -4.16 7.71
C LYS A 52 -13.58 -5.03 8.94
N PHE A 53 -12.69 -4.99 9.93
CA PHE A 53 -12.87 -5.72 11.17
C PHE A 53 -14.08 -5.23 11.96
N ALA A 54 -14.19 -3.91 12.18
CA ALA A 54 -15.31 -3.30 12.90
C ALA A 54 -16.64 -3.59 12.19
N PHE A 55 -16.69 -3.48 10.88
CA PHE A 55 -17.87 -3.77 10.08
C PHE A 55 -18.27 -5.26 10.18
N THR A 56 -17.30 -6.17 10.07
CA THR A 56 -17.55 -7.61 10.22
C THR A 56 -18.10 -7.94 11.61
N VAL A 57 -17.51 -7.37 12.66
CA VAL A 57 -17.97 -7.56 14.04
C VAL A 57 -19.39 -7.04 14.23
N MET A 58 -19.69 -5.84 13.72
CA MET A 58 -21.02 -5.25 13.81
C MET A 58 -22.08 -6.13 13.14
N VAL A 59 -21.85 -6.61 11.93
CA VAL A 59 -22.78 -7.49 11.21
C VAL A 59 -22.91 -8.84 11.90
N THR A 60 -21.83 -9.38 12.44
CA THR A 60 -21.83 -10.72 13.06
C THR A 60 -22.52 -10.76 14.41
N TYR A 61 -22.32 -9.72 15.23
CA TYR A 61 -22.73 -9.75 16.64
C TYR A 61 -23.82 -8.75 17.02
N GLN A 62 -24.00 -7.67 16.26
CA GLN A 62 -24.94 -6.60 16.63
C GLN A 62 -26.16 -6.53 15.71
N LEU A 63 -26.02 -6.89 14.45
CA LEU A 63 -27.07 -6.76 13.46
C LEU A 63 -27.48 -8.14 12.90
N SER A 64 -28.74 -8.51 13.05
CA SER A 64 -29.32 -9.65 12.36
C SER A 64 -29.81 -9.21 10.97
N VAL A 65 -28.99 -9.36 9.95
CA VAL A 65 -29.33 -9.00 8.57
C VAL A 65 -29.78 -10.24 7.84
N SER A 66 -31.05 -10.30 7.45
CA SER A 66 -31.67 -11.51 6.85
C SER A 66 -31.02 -11.96 5.54
N TRP A 67 -30.49 -11.01 4.75
CA TRP A 67 -29.84 -11.28 3.46
C TRP A 67 -28.33 -11.46 3.54
N LEU A 68 -27.71 -11.21 4.70
CA LEU A 68 -26.27 -11.39 4.92
C LEU A 68 -26.02 -12.25 6.17
N PRO A 69 -25.90 -13.57 6.02
CA PRO A 69 -25.61 -14.44 7.17
C PRO A 69 -24.31 -14.06 7.85
N PRO A 70 -24.27 -14.03 9.20
CA PRO A 70 -23.04 -13.68 9.96
C PRO A 70 -21.81 -14.47 9.56
N ALA A 71 -21.97 -15.76 9.26
CA ALA A 71 -20.87 -16.64 8.83
C ALA A 71 -20.24 -16.22 7.49
N MET A 72 -20.96 -15.50 6.64
CA MET A 72 -20.49 -15.03 5.35
C MET A 72 -20.08 -13.54 5.34
N ALA A 73 -20.36 -12.80 6.40
CA ALA A 73 -20.11 -11.36 6.46
C ALA A 73 -18.67 -11.00 6.12
N GLY A 74 -17.70 -11.63 6.76
CA GLY A 74 -16.28 -11.38 6.51
C GLY A 74 -15.85 -11.69 5.08
N LEU A 75 -16.38 -12.77 4.49
CA LEU A 75 -16.09 -13.15 3.11
C LEU A 75 -16.65 -12.12 2.13
N VAL A 76 -17.91 -11.69 2.30
CA VAL A 76 -18.57 -10.72 1.41
C VAL A 76 -17.88 -9.36 1.52
N ILE A 77 -17.55 -8.89 2.73
CA ILE A 77 -16.84 -7.63 2.96
C ILE A 77 -15.44 -7.68 2.32
N GLY A 78 -14.71 -8.78 2.52
CA GLY A 78 -13.38 -8.96 1.90
C GLY A 78 -13.43 -9.03 0.37
N ALA A 79 -14.37 -9.79 -0.19
CA ALA A 79 -14.58 -9.90 -1.63
C ALA A 79 -14.94 -8.54 -2.25
N LEU A 80 -15.84 -7.79 -1.62
CA LEU A 80 -16.26 -6.48 -2.08
C LEU A 80 -15.12 -5.45 -2.04
N PHE A 81 -14.22 -5.57 -1.08
CA PHE A 81 -13.02 -4.73 -0.99
C PHE A 81 -12.02 -5.03 -2.11
N ILE A 82 -11.87 -6.29 -2.49
CA ILE A 82 -10.94 -6.72 -3.56
C ILE A 82 -11.53 -6.49 -4.95
N LEU A 83 -12.85 -6.50 -5.10
CA LEU A 83 -13.53 -6.39 -6.38
C LEU A 83 -13.10 -5.18 -7.23
N PRO A 84 -13.00 -3.95 -6.69
CA PRO A 84 -12.49 -2.80 -7.46
C PRO A 84 -11.08 -3.03 -8.01
N PHE A 85 -10.23 -3.72 -7.27
CA PHE A 85 -8.88 -4.03 -7.70
C PHE A 85 -8.89 -4.90 -8.96
N LEU A 86 -9.73 -5.92 -9.01
CA LEU A 86 -9.88 -6.80 -10.18
C LEU A 86 -10.44 -6.03 -11.39
N LEU A 87 -11.43 -5.15 -11.17
CA LEU A 87 -12.12 -4.45 -12.25
C LEU A 87 -11.33 -3.25 -12.80
N PHE A 88 -10.65 -2.50 -11.94
CA PHE A 88 -10.10 -1.19 -12.28
C PHE A 88 -8.57 -1.10 -12.23
N SER A 89 -7.86 -2.18 -11.93
CA SER A 89 -6.41 -2.14 -11.78
C SER A 89 -5.69 -1.63 -13.05
N ALA A 90 -6.10 -2.08 -14.23
CA ALA A 90 -5.55 -1.62 -15.50
C ALA A 90 -5.84 -0.13 -15.78
N THR A 91 -7.08 0.30 -15.51
CA THR A 91 -7.51 1.71 -15.69
C THR A 91 -6.80 2.63 -14.70
N CYS A 92 -6.64 2.20 -13.45
CA CYS A 92 -5.93 2.96 -12.41
C CYS A 92 -4.44 3.08 -12.73
N GLY A 93 -3.83 2.05 -13.33
CA GLY A 93 -2.45 2.10 -13.83
C GLY A 93 -2.27 3.17 -14.91
N GLN A 94 -3.13 3.18 -15.92
CA GLN A 94 -3.12 4.21 -16.98
C GLN A 94 -3.35 5.63 -16.43
N MET A 95 -4.20 5.76 -15.43
CA MET A 95 -4.48 7.03 -14.78
C MET A 95 -3.27 7.55 -14.01
N ALA A 96 -2.53 6.68 -13.32
CA ALA A 96 -1.30 7.01 -12.62
C ALA A 96 -0.17 7.49 -13.56
N ASP A 97 -0.15 6.98 -14.81
CA ASP A 97 0.82 7.39 -15.83
C ASP A 97 0.46 8.73 -16.48
N LYS A 98 -0.84 9.02 -16.61
CA LYS A 98 -1.34 10.20 -17.35
C LYS A 98 -1.37 11.48 -16.50
N TYR A 99 -1.65 11.38 -15.22
CA TYR A 99 -1.85 12.54 -14.34
C TYR A 99 -0.64 12.86 -13.47
N ASP A 100 -0.53 14.12 -13.05
CA ASP A 100 0.50 14.52 -12.08
C ASP A 100 0.34 13.75 -10.76
N LYS A 101 1.40 13.05 -10.39
CA LYS A 101 1.44 12.16 -9.23
C LYS A 101 1.12 12.88 -7.92
N ARG A 102 1.57 14.14 -7.78
CA ARG A 102 1.30 14.94 -6.58
C ARG A 102 -0.18 15.29 -6.46
N ALA A 103 -0.79 15.75 -7.54
CA ALA A 103 -2.22 16.06 -7.56
C ALA A 103 -3.05 14.80 -7.29
N LEU A 104 -2.67 13.66 -7.89
CA LEU A 104 -3.36 12.39 -7.71
C LEU A 104 -3.30 11.89 -6.26
N ILE A 105 -2.14 12.00 -5.58
CA ILE A 105 -2.01 11.65 -4.16
C ILE A 105 -2.95 12.53 -3.30
N LEU A 106 -3.01 13.83 -3.55
CA LEU A 106 -3.89 14.73 -2.80
C LEU A 106 -5.37 14.37 -3.01
N TRP A 107 -5.79 14.14 -4.25
CA TRP A 107 -7.15 13.72 -4.58
C TRP A 107 -7.54 12.41 -3.89
N VAL A 108 -6.65 11.43 -3.92
CA VAL A 108 -6.86 10.13 -3.27
C VAL A 108 -7.00 10.29 -1.76
N LYS A 109 -6.21 11.18 -1.14
CA LYS A 109 -6.32 11.44 0.30
C LYS A 109 -7.61 12.18 0.69
N TRP A 110 -8.08 13.12 -0.12
CA TRP A 110 -9.37 13.75 0.10
C TRP A 110 -10.53 12.75 -0.06
N LEU A 111 -10.43 11.85 -1.03
CA LEU A 111 -11.39 10.77 -1.22
C LEU A 111 -11.44 9.85 0.01
N GLU A 112 -10.28 9.49 0.58
CA GLU A 112 -10.18 8.68 1.80
C GLU A 112 -10.92 9.33 2.97
N ILE A 113 -10.71 10.64 3.19
CA ILE A 113 -11.39 11.39 4.25
C ILE A 113 -12.90 11.37 4.03
N GLY A 114 -13.36 11.60 2.81
CA GLY A 114 -14.79 11.56 2.47
C GLY A 114 -15.41 10.18 2.72
N ILE A 115 -14.74 9.10 2.33
CA ILE A 115 -15.19 7.73 2.56
C ILE A 115 -15.26 7.44 4.06
N MET A 116 -14.26 7.88 4.83
CA MET A 116 -14.26 7.67 6.29
C MET A 116 -15.38 8.44 6.99
N GLY A 117 -15.67 9.66 6.54
CA GLY A 117 -16.82 10.43 7.02
C GLY A 117 -18.15 9.72 6.76
N LEU A 118 -18.33 9.20 5.55
CA LEU A 118 -19.52 8.41 5.19
C LEU A 118 -19.58 7.10 5.97
N ALA A 119 -18.45 6.44 6.19
CA ALA A 119 -18.37 5.23 7.01
C ALA A 119 -18.75 5.49 8.46
N ALA A 120 -18.27 6.58 9.04
CA ALA A 120 -18.66 6.99 10.42
C ALA A 120 -20.17 7.21 10.54
N ALA A 121 -20.78 7.90 9.55
CA ALA A 121 -22.23 8.06 9.50
C ALA A 121 -22.96 6.71 9.34
N GLY A 122 -22.43 5.81 8.50
CA GLY A 122 -22.95 4.45 8.31
C GLY A 122 -22.90 3.59 9.57
N PHE A 123 -21.81 3.68 10.34
CA PHE A 123 -21.70 3.01 11.65
C PHE A 123 -22.68 3.60 12.67
N TYR A 124 -22.78 4.92 12.74
CA TYR A 124 -23.72 5.59 13.64
C TYR A 124 -25.17 5.23 13.33
N ALA A 125 -25.55 5.22 12.04
CA ALA A 125 -26.88 4.85 11.58
C ALA A 125 -27.12 3.33 11.54
N GLN A 126 -26.11 2.50 11.82
CA GLN A 126 -26.15 1.04 11.68
C GLN A 126 -26.64 0.58 10.30
N ASN A 127 -26.29 1.32 9.26
CA ASN A 127 -26.76 1.11 7.90
C ASN A 127 -25.79 0.23 7.10
N VAL A 128 -26.08 -1.06 6.99
CA VAL A 128 -25.23 -2.03 6.30
C VAL A 128 -25.03 -1.71 4.81
N PRO A 129 -26.05 -1.33 4.02
CA PRO A 129 -25.85 -0.90 2.63
C PRO A 129 -24.84 0.24 2.46
N ILE A 130 -24.87 1.27 3.30
CA ILE A 130 -23.91 2.38 3.26
C ILE A 130 -22.49 1.86 3.53
N LEU A 131 -22.34 0.98 4.52
CA LEU A 131 -21.03 0.41 4.87
C LEU A 131 -20.48 -0.52 3.77
N LEU A 132 -21.34 -1.23 3.05
CA LEU A 132 -20.92 -2.00 1.86
C LEU A 132 -20.43 -1.07 0.73
N VAL A 133 -21.13 0.03 0.48
CA VAL A 133 -20.67 1.04 -0.48
C VAL A 133 -19.34 1.62 -0.05
N CYS A 134 -19.16 1.95 1.24
CA CYS A 134 -17.86 2.41 1.76
C CYS A 134 -16.76 1.36 1.56
N THR A 135 -17.05 0.08 1.79
CA THR A 135 -16.10 -1.02 1.56
C THR A 135 -15.64 -1.07 0.10
N PHE A 136 -16.56 -0.96 -0.85
CA PHE A 136 -16.23 -0.90 -2.27
C PHE A 136 -15.41 0.34 -2.62
N LEU A 137 -15.78 1.51 -2.12
CA LEU A 137 -15.05 2.77 -2.33
C LEU A 137 -13.65 2.74 -1.72
N MET A 138 -13.47 2.11 -0.56
CA MET A 138 -12.14 1.91 0.04
C MET A 138 -11.27 0.99 -0.82
N GLY A 139 -11.83 -0.08 -1.35
CA GLY A 139 -11.16 -0.94 -2.32
C GLY A 139 -10.75 -0.17 -3.58
N LEU A 140 -11.63 0.67 -4.11
CA LEU A 140 -11.34 1.52 -5.27
C LEU A 140 -10.24 2.55 -4.96
N HIS A 141 -10.32 3.22 -3.81
CA HIS A 141 -9.29 4.12 -3.31
C HIS A 141 -7.91 3.42 -3.25
N SER A 142 -7.84 2.24 -2.64
CA SER A 142 -6.61 1.45 -2.53
C SER A 142 -6.09 1.00 -3.89
N THR A 143 -6.98 0.73 -4.85
CA THR A 143 -6.63 0.37 -6.24
C THR A 143 -5.99 1.54 -6.99
N ILE A 144 -6.51 2.75 -6.84
CA ILE A 144 -5.94 3.97 -7.45
C ILE A 144 -4.57 4.29 -6.82
N PHE A 145 -4.46 4.13 -5.50
CA PHE A 145 -3.25 4.48 -4.78
C PHE A 145 -2.07 3.52 -5.04
N GLY A 146 -2.35 2.24 -5.34
CA GLY A 146 -1.33 1.23 -5.60
C GLY A 146 -0.31 1.62 -6.67
N PRO A 147 -0.70 1.86 -7.93
CA PRO A 147 0.20 2.27 -9.01
C PRO A 147 0.92 3.59 -8.71
N VAL A 148 0.23 4.56 -8.12
CA VAL A 148 0.81 5.87 -7.75
C VAL A 148 1.95 5.72 -6.77
N LYS A 149 1.79 4.85 -5.78
CA LYS A 149 2.80 4.53 -4.77
C LYS A 149 4.07 3.96 -5.41
N PHE A 150 3.92 2.98 -6.30
CA PHE A 150 5.07 2.36 -6.98
C PHE A 150 5.77 3.30 -7.96
N ALA A 151 5.03 4.21 -8.58
CA ALA A 151 5.59 5.22 -9.47
C ALA A 151 6.33 6.34 -8.71
N TYR A 152 5.98 6.59 -7.44
CA TYR A 152 6.61 7.65 -6.62
C TYR A 152 7.92 7.20 -5.95
N LEU A 153 8.02 5.94 -5.59
CA LEU A 153 9.17 5.38 -4.84
C LEU A 153 10.52 5.56 -5.56
N PRO A 154 10.68 5.25 -6.87
CA PRO A 154 11.96 5.34 -7.56
C PRO A 154 12.52 6.76 -7.62
N PHE A 155 11.67 7.78 -7.75
CA PHE A 155 12.09 9.18 -7.82
C PHE A 155 12.75 9.70 -6.54
N HIS A 156 12.50 9.06 -5.41
CA HIS A 156 13.03 9.50 -4.11
C HIS A 156 14.16 8.62 -3.58
N LEU A 157 14.36 7.44 -4.16
CA LEU A 157 15.41 6.48 -3.77
C LEU A 157 16.58 6.41 -4.76
N SER A 158 16.44 7.00 -5.96
CA SER A 158 17.44 6.89 -7.06
C SER A 158 18.54 7.95 -7.03
N GLU A 159 18.61 8.82 -6.02
CA GLU A 159 19.72 9.75 -5.89
C GLU A 159 20.78 9.22 -4.89
N ARG A 160 21.52 8.18 -5.36
CA ARG A 160 22.85 7.81 -4.84
C ARG A 160 23.69 7.24 -5.96
#